data_14ad3f0031834e7d129c8164976a089b
#
_entry.id   14ad3f0031834e7d129c8164976a089b
#
_cell.length_a   1.000
_cell.length_b   1.000
_cell.length_c   1.000
_cell.angle_alpha   90.00
_cell.angle_beta   90.00
_cell.angle_gamma   90.00
#
_symmetry.space_group_name_H-M   'P 1'
#
loop_
_entity.id
_entity.type
_entity.pdbx_description
1 polymer ?
#
loop_
_entity_poly.entity_id
_entity_poly.type
_entity_poly.pdbx_seq_one_letter_code
_entity_poly.pdbx_strand_id
1 'polypeptide(L)'
;MPQIISTATAFPVHYYSQDEMSSALRAAWIKKGLDVAVFDRLQKAVTVEGRYLALPMSEYYKLDGFTDCNRAWLKVALELGESVISDLLEKTSLPAEEIKLLMSTTVTGVAVPSLEARLMNRIDFASDLKRIPLFGLGCLAGTAGIARVADYLKGYPDEAAILLSVELCSLTLQAEDLSVANIISSGLFGDGAAAVLLVGDKHALANEVEVQRVKNTEFQRFNGSSEKSQKQTELSHPQVLSSRSIFFPDSEEVMGWDVTDRGLKIVLGQGVPGYASQLRPHVESFLSEFGLALTDVSVWLTHPGGPKVIDAIESGLDLPTKTLDRTRKHLREIGNLSSTSVLVLLDECLNGPLPEIAGKSCVYRYGMMLSMGPAFSAELVLLKW
;
A
#
# COMPACT_ATOMS: atom_id res chain seq x y z
N MET A 1 17.23 -2.22 -15.25
CA MET A 1 15.93 -2.45 -14.55
C MET A 1 15.63 -1.28 -13.65
N PRO A 2 14.37 -0.74 -13.62
CA PRO A 2 14.00 0.35 -12.73
C PRO A 2 14.26 0.01 -11.28
N GLN A 3 14.64 1.00 -10.47
CA GLN A 3 14.95 0.84 -9.05
C GLN A 3 14.04 1.69 -8.18
N ILE A 4 13.64 1.15 -7.04
CA ILE A 4 12.97 1.91 -5.98
C ILE A 4 14.07 2.57 -5.14
N ILE A 5 14.10 3.90 -5.14
CA ILE A 5 15.17 4.67 -4.48
C ILE A 5 14.78 5.10 -3.07
N SER A 6 13.54 5.52 -2.89
CA SER A 6 13.07 6.01 -1.60
C SER A 6 11.57 5.84 -1.45
N THR A 7 11.14 5.83 -0.20
CA THR A 7 9.73 5.78 0.20
C THR A 7 9.46 6.80 1.30
N ALA A 8 8.23 7.30 1.33
CA ALA A 8 7.74 8.16 2.39
C ALA A 8 6.28 7.83 2.71
N THR A 9 5.91 7.97 3.98
CA THR A 9 4.55 7.72 4.46
C THR A 9 4.07 8.87 5.34
N ALA A 10 2.78 9.20 5.26
CA ALA A 10 2.16 10.17 6.15
C ALA A 10 0.76 9.71 6.55
N PHE A 11 0.40 10.03 7.77
CA PHE A 11 -0.91 9.72 8.34
C PHE A 11 -1.58 11.01 8.83
N PRO A 12 -2.93 11.07 8.82
CA PRO A 12 -3.63 12.16 9.48
C PRO A 12 -3.25 12.23 10.96
N VAL A 13 -3.41 13.40 11.58
CA VAL A 13 -3.02 13.59 12.99
C VAL A 13 -3.97 12.92 14.00
N HIS A 14 -5.11 12.41 13.55
CA HIS A 14 -6.17 11.89 14.41
C HIS A 14 -6.09 10.36 14.50
N TYR A 15 -5.38 9.86 15.50
CA TYR A 15 -5.35 8.42 15.80
C TYR A 15 -6.33 8.08 16.90
N TYR A 16 -7.12 7.02 16.69
CA TYR A 16 -8.10 6.52 17.66
C TYR A 16 -7.96 5.01 17.84
N SER A 17 -8.14 4.56 19.07
CA SER A 17 -8.23 3.13 19.37
C SER A 17 -9.50 2.52 18.78
N GLN A 18 -9.48 1.22 18.53
CA GLN A 18 -10.65 0.48 18.05
C GLN A 18 -11.82 0.58 19.03
N ASP A 19 -11.55 0.59 20.33
CA ASP A 19 -12.58 0.69 21.37
C ASP A 19 -13.27 2.05 21.35
N GLU A 20 -12.54 3.16 21.16
CA GLU A 20 -13.12 4.51 21.03
C GLU A 20 -14.04 4.59 19.81
N MET A 21 -13.55 4.11 18.65
CA MET A 21 -14.34 4.15 17.41
C MET A 21 -15.54 3.23 17.44
N SER A 22 -15.38 2.01 17.92
CA SER A 22 -16.48 1.04 18.06
C SER A 22 -17.56 1.56 19.03
N SER A 23 -17.14 2.21 20.12
CA SER A 23 -18.08 2.82 21.07
C SER A 23 -18.87 3.96 20.42
N ALA A 24 -18.25 4.83 19.65
CA ALA A 24 -18.90 5.92 18.94
C ALA A 24 -19.88 5.41 17.87
N LEU A 25 -19.45 4.45 17.03
CA LEU A 25 -20.32 3.83 16.02
C LEU A 25 -21.51 3.09 16.64
N ARG A 26 -21.26 2.33 17.71
CA ARG A 26 -22.31 1.63 18.44
C ARG A 26 -23.35 2.59 18.99
N ALA A 27 -22.93 3.70 19.61
CA ALA A 27 -23.85 4.72 20.14
C ALA A 27 -24.69 5.38 19.02
N ALA A 28 -24.10 5.62 17.86
CA ALA A 28 -24.80 6.18 16.70
C ALA A 28 -25.79 5.20 16.07
N TRP A 29 -25.43 3.93 15.94
CA TRP A 29 -26.18 2.93 15.19
C TRP A 29 -27.22 2.16 16.03
N ILE A 30 -27.10 2.13 17.35
CA ILE A 30 -28.13 1.54 18.25
C ILE A 30 -29.52 2.15 18.01
N LYS A 31 -29.56 3.47 17.80
CA LYS A 31 -30.82 4.20 17.51
C LYS A 31 -31.42 3.85 16.14
N LYS A 32 -30.64 3.21 15.28
CA LYS A 32 -31.00 2.77 13.92
C LYS A 32 -31.33 1.28 13.84
N GLY A 33 -31.37 0.58 14.98
CA GLY A 33 -31.72 -0.85 15.05
C GLY A 33 -30.52 -1.79 14.88
N LEU A 34 -29.30 -1.34 15.22
CA LEU A 34 -28.10 -2.18 15.20
C LEU A 34 -28.26 -3.44 16.06
N ASP A 35 -27.96 -4.61 15.51
CA ASP A 35 -27.70 -5.81 16.31
C ASP A 35 -26.33 -5.69 16.99
N VAL A 36 -26.36 -5.35 18.27
CA VAL A 36 -25.16 -5.09 19.06
C VAL A 36 -24.26 -6.32 19.17
N ALA A 37 -24.84 -7.52 19.31
CA ALA A 37 -24.06 -8.74 19.47
C ALA A 37 -23.31 -9.10 18.16
N VAL A 38 -23.96 -8.89 17.02
CA VAL A 38 -23.36 -9.06 15.70
C VAL A 38 -22.26 -8.01 15.48
N PHE A 39 -22.54 -6.75 15.79
CA PHE A 39 -21.57 -5.65 15.67
C PHE A 39 -20.31 -5.93 16.48
N ASP A 40 -20.44 -6.21 17.79
CA ASP A 40 -19.30 -6.43 18.69
C ASP A 40 -18.44 -7.61 18.22
N ARG A 41 -19.10 -8.70 17.75
CA ARG A 41 -18.39 -9.86 17.18
C ARG A 41 -17.61 -9.49 15.91
N LEU A 42 -18.19 -8.70 15.00
CA LEU A 42 -17.55 -8.30 13.74
C LEU A 42 -16.40 -7.33 13.99
N GLN A 43 -16.60 -6.34 14.87
CA GLN A 43 -15.55 -5.37 15.23
C GLN A 43 -14.34 -6.06 15.90
N LYS A 44 -14.57 -7.07 16.73
CA LYS A 44 -13.50 -7.88 17.31
C LYS A 44 -12.78 -8.75 16.27
N ALA A 45 -13.50 -9.26 15.28
CA ALA A 45 -12.97 -10.19 14.29
C ALA A 45 -12.02 -9.52 13.28
N VAL A 46 -12.03 -8.18 13.13
CA VAL A 46 -11.11 -7.47 12.22
C VAL A 46 -9.69 -7.34 12.76
N THR A 47 -9.48 -7.58 14.06
CA THR A 47 -8.16 -7.58 14.74
C THR A 47 -7.38 -6.26 14.70
N VAL A 48 -8.03 -5.15 14.37
CA VAL A 48 -7.46 -3.80 14.38
C VAL A 48 -7.48 -3.26 15.80
N GLU A 49 -6.37 -2.70 16.29
CA GLU A 49 -6.26 -2.09 17.62
C GLU A 49 -6.46 -0.57 17.58
N GLY A 50 -6.15 0.06 16.45
CA GLY A 50 -6.35 1.48 16.25
C GLY A 50 -6.04 1.89 14.82
N ARG A 51 -6.39 3.12 14.45
CA ARG A 51 -6.15 3.66 13.11
C ARG A 51 -6.27 5.17 13.05
N TYR A 52 -5.73 5.72 11.99
CA TYR A 52 -5.84 7.14 11.67
C TYR A 52 -7.14 7.44 10.95
N LEU A 53 -7.73 8.60 11.25
CA LEU A 53 -8.90 9.16 10.58
C LEU A 53 -8.57 10.52 9.97
N ALA A 54 -9.11 10.80 8.78
CA ALA A 54 -8.90 12.06 8.06
C ALA A 54 -9.32 13.29 8.86
N LEU A 55 -10.37 13.15 9.68
CA LEU A 55 -10.95 14.21 10.49
C LEU A 55 -11.06 13.77 11.96
N PRO A 56 -11.22 14.72 12.91
CA PRO A 56 -11.66 14.38 14.25
C PRO A 56 -13.02 13.64 14.21
N MET A 57 -13.21 12.62 15.05
CA MET A 57 -14.48 11.85 15.06
C MET A 57 -15.73 12.73 15.16
N SER A 58 -15.67 13.86 15.88
CA SER A 58 -16.79 14.81 16.01
C SER A 58 -17.19 15.49 14.70
N GLU A 59 -16.31 15.53 13.70
CA GLU A 59 -16.59 16.17 12.42
C GLU A 59 -17.38 15.27 11.47
N TYR A 60 -17.27 13.93 11.60
CA TYR A 60 -17.98 12.98 10.73
C TYR A 60 -19.48 13.11 10.81
N TYR A 61 -20.03 13.52 11.97
CA TYR A 61 -21.48 13.75 12.14
C TYR A 61 -22.01 14.99 11.42
N LYS A 62 -21.11 15.85 10.91
CA LYS A 62 -21.45 17.08 10.18
C LYS A 62 -21.41 16.88 8.67
N LEU A 63 -20.87 15.75 8.20
CA LEU A 63 -20.77 15.46 6.78
C LEU A 63 -22.14 15.03 6.24
N ASP A 64 -22.63 15.75 5.23
CA ASP A 64 -23.90 15.45 4.57
C ASP A 64 -23.66 15.01 3.11
N GLY A 65 -23.57 13.69 2.96
CA GLY A 65 -23.41 13.05 1.65
C GLY A 65 -22.03 13.19 1.00
N PHE A 66 -21.97 12.76 -0.26
CA PHE A 66 -20.72 12.64 -1.01
C PHE A 66 -19.96 13.96 -1.17
N THR A 67 -20.66 15.06 -1.37
CA THR A 67 -20.03 16.36 -1.59
C THR A 67 -19.15 16.79 -0.43
N ASP A 68 -19.62 16.64 0.81
CA ASP A 68 -18.88 17.05 1.99
C ASP A 68 -17.73 16.09 2.28
N CYS A 69 -17.98 14.78 2.16
CA CYS A 69 -16.94 13.75 2.27
C CYS A 69 -15.81 13.99 1.25
N ASN A 70 -16.15 14.26 -0.02
CA ASN A 70 -15.16 14.46 -1.08
C ASN A 70 -14.42 15.82 -0.95
N ARG A 71 -15.04 16.86 -0.40
CA ARG A 71 -14.35 18.11 -0.07
C ARG A 71 -13.33 17.90 1.05
N ALA A 72 -13.72 17.16 2.11
CA ALA A 72 -12.81 16.79 3.19
C ALA A 72 -11.66 15.92 2.66
N TRP A 73 -11.99 14.92 1.82
CA TRP A 73 -11.00 14.09 1.15
C TRP A 73 -10.00 14.92 0.37
N LEU A 74 -10.46 15.83 -0.50
CA LEU A 74 -9.56 16.65 -1.34
C LEU A 74 -8.61 17.50 -0.50
N LYS A 75 -9.08 18.09 0.59
CA LYS A 75 -8.26 18.89 1.50
C LYS A 75 -7.17 18.04 2.13
N VAL A 76 -7.52 16.95 2.79
CA VAL A 76 -6.58 16.09 3.52
C VAL A 76 -5.65 15.35 2.55
N ALA A 77 -6.17 14.91 1.40
CA ALA A 77 -5.35 14.25 0.36
C ALA A 77 -4.24 15.14 -0.19
N LEU A 78 -4.53 16.45 -0.36
CA LEU A 78 -3.51 17.42 -0.78
C LEU A 78 -2.47 17.67 0.31
N GLU A 79 -2.88 17.77 1.56
CA GLU A 79 -1.98 17.96 2.70
C GLU A 79 -1.02 16.77 2.87
N LEU A 80 -1.56 15.55 2.85
CA LEU A 80 -0.76 14.33 2.97
C LEU A 80 0.10 14.08 1.73
N GLY A 81 -0.44 14.31 0.52
CA GLY A 81 0.28 14.15 -0.74
C GLY A 81 1.48 15.08 -0.85
N GLU A 82 1.30 16.36 -0.48
CA GLU A 82 2.40 17.34 -0.40
C GLU A 82 3.46 16.90 0.62
N SER A 83 3.02 16.47 1.80
CA SER A 83 3.91 16.03 2.88
C SER A 83 4.80 14.84 2.44
N VAL A 84 4.21 13.76 1.90
CA VAL A 84 4.99 12.57 1.51
C VAL A 84 5.91 12.83 0.33
N ILE A 85 5.52 13.67 -0.64
CA ILE A 85 6.38 14.01 -1.76
C ILE A 85 7.54 14.88 -1.30
N SER A 86 7.28 15.88 -0.45
CA SER A 86 8.33 16.75 0.10
C SER A 86 9.36 15.97 0.91
N ASP A 87 8.90 15.05 1.79
CA ASP A 87 9.79 14.16 2.56
C ASP A 87 10.63 13.26 1.64
N LEU A 88 10.03 12.72 0.58
CA LEU A 88 10.70 11.88 -0.39
C LEU A 88 11.81 12.63 -1.15
N LEU A 89 11.53 13.87 -1.61
CA LEU A 89 12.48 14.72 -2.31
C LEU A 89 13.61 15.18 -1.37
N GLU A 90 13.30 15.50 -0.11
CA GLU A 90 14.28 15.86 0.91
C GLU A 90 15.25 14.70 1.19
N LYS A 91 14.73 13.49 1.43
CA LYS A 91 15.52 12.26 1.67
C LYS A 91 16.50 11.96 0.53
N THR A 92 16.11 12.26 -0.70
CA THR A 92 16.92 11.95 -1.88
C THR A 92 17.72 13.12 -2.41
N SER A 93 17.50 14.32 -1.88
CA SER A 93 18.07 15.58 -2.39
C SER A 93 17.80 15.79 -3.89
N LEU A 94 16.72 15.18 -4.42
CA LEU A 94 16.35 15.30 -5.82
C LEU A 94 15.45 16.52 -6.02
N PRO A 95 15.79 17.48 -6.89
CA PRO A 95 14.93 18.61 -7.21
C PRO A 95 13.59 18.16 -7.80
N ALA A 96 12.50 18.81 -7.44
CA ALA A 96 11.17 18.45 -7.94
C ALA A 96 11.07 18.55 -9.48
N GLU A 97 11.80 19.47 -10.10
CA GLU A 97 11.84 19.66 -11.57
C GLU A 97 12.45 18.46 -12.31
N GLU A 98 13.22 17.60 -11.62
CA GLU A 98 13.80 16.40 -12.21
C GLU A 98 12.81 15.23 -12.27
N ILE A 99 11.70 15.29 -11.55
CA ILE A 99 10.63 14.31 -11.66
C ILE A 99 9.91 14.47 -12.99
N LYS A 100 9.80 13.39 -13.78
CA LYS A 100 9.19 13.41 -15.11
C LYS A 100 7.83 12.75 -15.18
N LEU A 101 7.47 11.96 -14.17
CA LEU A 101 6.14 11.36 -14.02
C LEU A 101 5.68 11.46 -12.56
N LEU A 102 4.47 11.97 -12.35
CA LEU A 102 3.70 11.78 -11.12
C LEU A 102 2.47 10.93 -11.44
N MET A 103 2.46 9.71 -10.94
CA MET A 103 1.29 8.82 -10.96
C MET A 103 0.64 8.85 -9.60
N SER A 104 -0.67 9.12 -9.53
CA SER A 104 -1.40 8.99 -8.27
C SER A 104 -2.47 7.92 -8.32
N THR A 105 -2.76 7.31 -7.18
CA THR A 105 -3.87 6.36 -7.03
C THR A 105 -4.69 6.65 -5.79
N THR A 106 -6.01 6.48 -5.94
CA THR A 106 -7.00 6.52 -4.87
C THR A 106 -8.28 5.82 -5.32
N VAL A 107 -9.04 5.30 -4.36
CA VAL A 107 -10.42 4.79 -4.58
C VAL A 107 -11.38 5.43 -3.59
N THR A 108 -10.91 6.38 -2.76
CA THR A 108 -11.68 6.97 -1.64
C THR A 108 -12.18 8.37 -1.91
N GLY A 109 -11.82 8.96 -3.07
CA GLY A 109 -12.31 10.26 -3.50
C GLY A 109 -12.01 10.55 -4.97
N VAL A 110 -12.58 11.62 -5.49
CA VAL A 110 -12.42 12.03 -6.89
C VAL A 110 -12.14 13.52 -7.01
N ALA A 111 -11.30 13.90 -7.97
CA ALA A 111 -11.01 15.29 -8.26
C ALA A 111 -10.79 15.53 -9.76
N VAL A 112 -11.43 16.59 -10.28
CA VAL A 112 -11.15 17.18 -11.61
C VAL A 112 -11.04 18.70 -11.41
N PRO A 113 -9.86 19.32 -11.60
CA PRO A 113 -8.55 18.75 -11.96
C PRO A 113 -8.04 17.70 -10.96
N SER A 114 -7.21 16.77 -11.46
CA SER A 114 -6.68 15.64 -10.69
C SER A 114 -5.78 16.08 -9.53
N LEU A 115 -5.49 15.14 -8.61
CA LEU A 115 -4.66 15.40 -7.43
C LEU A 115 -3.26 15.91 -7.84
N GLU A 116 -2.64 15.32 -8.86
CA GLU A 116 -1.34 15.71 -9.39
C GLU A 116 -1.34 17.16 -9.89
N ALA A 117 -2.40 17.54 -10.65
CA ALA A 117 -2.51 18.90 -11.18
C ALA A 117 -2.61 19.96 -10.06
N ARG A 118 -3.19 19.60 -8.93
CA ARG A 118 -3.31 20.47 -7.76
C ARG A 118 -2.01 20.53 -6.96
N LEU A 119 -1.28 19.40 -6.86
CA LEU A 119 0.03 19.34 -6.22
C LEU A 119 1.10 20.12 -6.99
N MET A 120 1.01 20.22 -8.32
CA MET A 120 1.88 21.10 -9.12
C MET A 120 1.73 22.60 -8.80
N ASN A 121 0.69 23.02 -8.08
CA ASN A 121 0.57 24.39 -7.57
C ASN A 121 1.14 24.56 -6.15
N ARG A 122 1.69 23.48 -5.55
CA ARG A 122 2.22 23.48 -4.20
C ARG A 122 3.69 23.05 -4.14
N ILE A 123 4.11 22.27 -5.12
CA ILE A 123 5.46 21.74 -5.27
C ILE A 123 5.98 22.20 -6.64
N ASP A 124 7.21 22.68 -6.68
CA ASP A 124 7.84 23.27 -7.87
C ASP A 124 8.29 22.19 -8.89
N PHE A 125 7.33 21.39 -9.35
CA PHE A 125 7.55 20.45 -10.46
C PHE A 125 7.74 21.21 -11.78
N ALA A 126 8.47 20.60 -12.72
CA ALA A 126 8.56 21.14 -14.07
C ALA A 126 7.18 21.21 -14.75
N SER A 127 6.94 22.22 -15.57
CA SER A 127 5.65 22.44 -16.24
C SER A 127 5.27 21.34 -17.24
N ASP A 128 6.24 20.55 -17.68
CA ASP A 128 6.10 19.41 -18.60
C ASP A 128 5.95 18.06 -17.88
N LEU A 129 5.77 18.07 -16.55
CA LEU A 129 5.51 16.86 -15.75
C LEU A 129 4.36 16.04 -16.35
N LYS A 130 4.63 14.78 -16.67
CA LYS A 130 3.59 13.82 -17.08
C LYS A 130 2.76 13.41 -15.85
N ARG A 131 1.44 13.31 -16.00
CA ARG A 131 0.51 12.99 -14.92
C ARG A 131 -0.37 11.82 -15.31
N ILE A 132 -0.49 10.83 -14.41
CA ILE A 132 -1.33 9.65 -14.62
C ILE A 132 -2.18 9.43 -13.36
N PRO A 133 -3.43 9.94 -13.32
CA PRO A 133 -4.38 9.55 -12.28
C PRO A 133 -4.86 8.13 -12.52
N LEU A 134 -4.63 7.23 -11.56
CA LEU A 134 -5.04 5.83 -11.61
C LEU A 134 -6.26 5.65 -10.72
N PHE A 135 -7.40 5.28 -11.30
CA PHE A 135 -8.65 5.06 -10.59
C PHE A 135 -9.26 3.71 -10.96
N GLY A 136 -10.02 3.08 -10.03
CA GLY A 136 -10.79 1.87 -10.29
C GLY A 136 -10.07 0.56 -9.98
N LEU A 137 -8.77 0.58 -9.64
CA LEU A 137 -8.03 -0.62 -9.24
C LEU A 137 -8.14 -0.94 -7.74
N GLY A 138 -8.68 -0.04 -6.93
CA GLY A 138 -8.89 -0.25 -5.50
C GLY A 138 -7.61 -0.68 -4.76
N CYS A 139 -7.74 -1.66 -3.88
CA CYS A 139 -6.65 -2.11 -3.01
C CYS A 139 -5.40 -2.64 -3.74
N LEU A 140 -5.51 -3.09 -5.00
CA LEU A 140 -4.33 -3.56 -5.74
C LEU A 140 -3.52 -2.42 -6.38
N ALA A 141 -4.05 -1.19 -6.37
CA ALA A 141 -3.45 -0.08 -7.10
C ALA A 141 -2.06 0.34 -6.62
N GLY A 142 -1.71 0.09 -5.35
CA GLY A 142 -0.35 0.32 -4.86
C GLY A 142 0.68 -0.56 -5.57
N THR A 143 0.42 -1.87 -5.66
CA THR A 143 1.28 -2.81 -6.40
C THR A 143 1.24 -2.56 -7.90
N ALA A 144 0.05 -2.35 -8.47
CA ALA A 144 -0.11 -2.02 -9.89
C ALA A 144 0.59 -0.71 -10.27
N GLY A 145 0.55 0.31 -9.41
CA GLY A 145 1.25 1.56 -9.60
C GLY A 145 2.76 1.37 -9.71
N ILE A 146 3.37 0.59 -8.82
CA ILE A 146 4.80 0.21 -8.93
C ILE A 146 5.09 -0.43 -10.28
N ALA A 147 4.25 -1.40 -10.70
CA ALA A 147 4.39 -2.07 -11.98
C ALA A 147 4.34 -1.08 -13.16
N ARG A 148 3.34 -0.19 -13.19
CA ARG A 148 3.14 0.78 -14.29
C ARG A 148 4.21 1.87 -14.33
N VAL A 149 4.68 2.35 -13.17
CA VAL A 149 5.82 3.26 -13.10
C VAL A 149 7.10 2.57 -13.59
N ALA A 150 7.32 1.31 -13.20
CA ALA A 150 8.45 0.55 -13.70
C ALA A 150 8.37 0.32 -15.23
N ASP A 151 7.19 0.05 -15.79
CA ASP A 151 7.01 -0.08 -17.25
C ASP A 151 7.29 1.25 -17.97
N TYR A 152 6.85 2.38 -17.41
CA TYR A 152 7.20 3.70 -17.91
C TYR A 152 8.72 3.93 -17.94
N LEU A 153 9.42 3.62 -16.84
CA LEU A 153 10.86 3.83 -16.71
C LEU A 153 11.71 2.88 -17.58
N LYS A 154 11.16 1.74 -18.03
CA LYS A 154 11.81 0.94 -19.08
C LYS A 154 11.85 1.66 -20.43
N GLY A 155 10.82 2.46 -20.72
CA GLY A 155 10.75 3.31 -21.91
C GLY A 155 11.55 4.62 -21.79
N TYR A 156 11.75 5.09 -20.55
CA TYR A 156 12.45 6.33 -20.21
C TYR A 156 13.53 6.06 -19.15
N PRO A 157 14.62 5.38 -19.52
CA PRO A 157 15.58 4.85 -18.55
C PRO A 157 16.41 5.89 -17.80
N ASP A 158 16.43 7.13 -18.27
CA ASP A 158 17.15 8.25 -17.64
C ASP A 158 16.27 9.09 -16.71
N GLU A 159 14.95 8.78 -16.61
CA GLU A 159 13.99 9.60 -15.89
C GLU A 159 13.75 9.07 -14.45
N ALA A 160 13.23 9.99 -13.61
CA ALA A 160 12.71 9.72 -12.28
C ALA A 160 11.18 9.88 -12.27
N ALA A 161 10.50 9.03 -11.49
CA ALA A 161 9.06 8.99 -11.41
C ALA A 161 8.59 8.75 -9.96
N ILE A 162 7.49 9.38 -9.57
CA ILE A 162 6.84 9.19 -8.28
C ILE A 162 5.51 8.48 -8.45
N LEU A 163 5.30 7.42 -7.67
CA LEU A 163 3.97 6.87 -7.36
C LEU A 163 3.49 7.47 -6.04
N LEU A 164 2.33 8.12 -6.05
CA LEU A 164 1.63 8.61 -4.88
C LEU A 164 0.35 7.80 -4.67
N SER A 165 0.15 7.24 -3.48
CA SER A 165 -1.12 6.64 -3.05
C SER A 165 -1.68 7.43 -1.88
N VAL A 166 -2.96 7.85 -1.98
CA VAL A 166 -3.66 8.52 -0.88
C VAL A 166 -5.02 7.89 -0.70
N GLU A 167 -5.23 7.26 0.46
CA GLU A 167 -6.50 6.62 0.78
C GLU A 167 -7.04 7.15 2.12
N LEU A 168 -8.22 7.72 2.06
CA LEU A 168 -8.95 8.25 3.22
C LEU A 168 -10.27 7.48 3.35
N CYS A 169 -10.13 6.20 3.68
CA CYS A 169 -11.25 5.25 3.70
C CYS A 169 -12.33 5.62 4.72
N SER A 170 -11.96 6.31 5.80
CA SER A 170 -12.92 6.76 6.81
C SER A 170 -14.01 7.68 6.24
N LEU A 171 -13.69 8.42 5.17
CA LEU A 171 -14.63 9.32 4.48
C LEU A 171 -15.61 8.60 3.55
N THR A 172 -15.45 7.27 3.37
CA THR A 172 -16.40 6.45 2.61
C THR A 172 -17.43 5.73 3.48
N LEU A 173 -17.38 5.94 4.80
CA LEU A 173 -18.31 5.34 5.76
C LEU A 173 -19.76 5.69 5.43
N GLN A 174 -20.61 4.67 5.27
CA GLN A 174 -22.03 4.84 5.05
C GLN A 174 -22.77 4.84 6.39
N ALA A 175 -23.05 6.04 6.93
CA ALA A 175 -23.60 6.20 8.27
C ALA A 175 -25.00 5.57 8.45
N GLU A 176 -25.74 5.35 7.36
CA GLU A 176 -27.11 4.77 7.38
C GLU A 176 -27.12 3.27 7.03
N ASP A 177 -25.98 2.68 6.67
CA ASP A 177 -25.91 1.28 6.24
C ASP A 177 -25.46 0.38 7.40
N LEU A 178 -26.36 -0.50 7.85
CA LEU A 178 -26.10 -1.51 8.89
C LEU A 178 -25.78 -2.89 8.30
N SER A 179 -25.42 -2.97 7.01
CA SER A 179 -24.99 -4.22 6.39
C SER A 179 -23.70 -4.76 7.01
N VAL A 180 -23.52 -6.08 6.95
CA VAL A 180 -22.31 -6.75 7.45
C VAL A 180 -21.05 -6.18 6.78
N ALA A 181 -21.11 -5.89 5.49
CA ALA A 181 -19.98 -5.31 4.75
C ALA A 181 -19.59 -3.94 5.32
N ASN A 182 -20.55 -3.04 5.55
CA ASN A 182 -20.28 -1.72 6.11
C ASN A 182 -19.81 -1.79 7.57
N ILE A 183 -20.38 -2.70 8.38
CA ILE A 183 -19.92 -2.92 9.77
C ILE A 183 -18.47 -3.42 9.80
N ILE A 184 -18.10 -4.40 8.96
CA ILE A 184 -16.73 -4.89 8.88
C ILE A 184 -15.80 -3.77 8.39
N SER A 185 -16.15 -3.07 7.32
CA SER A 185 -15.32 -2.01 6.76
C SER A 185 -15.09 -0.87 7.73
N SER A 186 -16.14 -0.50 8.50
CA SER A 186 -16.05 0.54 9.54
C SER A 186 -15.07 0.19 10.67
N GLY A 187 -14.79 -1.10 10.89
CA GLY A 187 -13.79 -1.58 11.85
C GLY A 187 -12.42 -1.84 11.23
N LEU A 188 -12.33 -2.02 9.91
CA LEU A 188 -11.15 -2.51 9.21
C LEU A 188 -10.29 -1.39 8.60
N PHE A 189 -10.94 -0.42 7.92
CA PHE A 189 -10.26 0.57 7.09
C PHE A 189 -9.76 1.78 7.88
N GLY A 190 -8.53 2.23 7.57
CA GLY A 190 -7.90 3.44 8.07
C GLY A 190 -7.45 4.37 6.94
N ASP A 191 -6.81 5.48 7.29
CA ASP A 191 -6.42 6.56 6.39
C ASP A 191 -4.92 6.79 6.37
N GLY A 192 -4.38 7.10 5.20
CA GLY A 192 -2.96 7.42 5.05
C GLY A 192 -2.56 7.72 3.61
N ALA A 193 -1.32 8.14 3.46
CA ALA A 193 -0.66 8.35 2.18
C ALA A 193 0.74 7.72 2.17
N ALA A 194 1.18 7.32 0.98
CA ALA A 194 2.54 6.87 0.74
C ALA A 194 3.01 7.33 -0.64
N ALA A 195 4.29 7.69 -0.74
CA ALA A 195 4.93 7.96 -2.01
C ALA A 195 6.16 7.07 -2.19
N VAL A 196 6.43 6.68 -3.43
CA VAL A 196 7.58 5.87 -3.82
C VAL A 196 8.28 6.55 -4.99
N LEU A 197 9.57 6.81 -4.83
CA LEU A 197 10.43 7.28 -5.91
C LEU A 197 11.09 6.09 -6.60
N LEU A 198 10.87 6.00 -7.90
CA LEU A 198 11.55 5.04 -8.77
C LEU A 198 12.37 5.81 -9.81
N VAL A 199 13.46 5.21 -10.22
CA VAL A 199 14.29 5.73 -11.33
C VAL A 199 14.57 4.63 -12.35
N GLY A 200 14.80 5.06 -13.60
CA GLY A 200 15.28 4.17 -14.64
C GLY A 200 16.77 3.77 -14.42
N ASP A 201 17.21 2.72 -15.08
CA ASP A 201 18.52 2.11 -14.85
C ASP A 201 19.73 2.94 -15.37
N LYS A 202 19.47 4.02 -16.09
CA LYS A 202 20.49 4.97 -16.54
C LYS A 202 20.50 6.27 -15.73
N HIS A 203 19.55 6.45 -14.82
CA HIS A 203 19.49 7.63 -13.96
C HIS A 203 20.69 7.67 -13.00
N ALA A 204 21.15 8.86 -12.63
CA ALA A 204 22.33 9.03 -11.77
C ALA A 204 22.21 8.30 -10.43
N LEU A 205 21.03 8.40 -9.77
CA LEU A 205 20.78 7.72 -8.50
C LEU A 205 20.84 6.19 -8.59
N ALA A 206 20.50 5.57 -9.72
CA ALA A 206 20.64 4.13 -9.92
C ALA A 206 22.12 3.71 -9.94
N ASN A 207 22.97 4.52 -10.56
CA ASN A 207 24.40 4.26 -10.68
C ASN A 207 25.15 4.42 -9.36
N GLU A 208 24.77 5.39 -8.52
CA GLU A 208 25.37 5.59 -7.19
C GLU A 208 25.14 4.39 -6.27
N VAL A 209 23.94 3.81 -6.33
CA VAL A 209 23.58 2.61 -5.58
C VAL A 209 24.40 1.40 -6.03
N GLU A 210 24.64 1.24 -7.33
CA GLU A 210 25.44 0.14 -7.87
C GLU A 210 26.92 0.26 -7.48
N VAL A 211 27.46 1.47 -7.46
CA VAL A 211 28.84 1.73 -6.98
C VAL A 211 28.99 1.39 -5.50
N GLN A 212 28.02 1.68 -4.67
CA GLN A 212 28.01 1.29 -3.25
C GLN A 212 27.91 -0.23 -3.08
N ARG A 213 27.11 -0.91 -3.91
CA ARG A 213 27.00 -2.38 -3.92
C ARG A 213 28.35 -3.04 -4.23
N VAL A 214 29.04 -2.59 -5.28
CA VAL A 214 30.34 -3.13 -5.69
C VAL A 214 31.38 -2.94 -4.60
N LYS A 215 31.46 -1.74 -4.00
CA LYS A 215 32.38 -1.45 -2.89
C LYS A 215 32.15 -2.31 -1.67
N ASN A 216 30.87 -2.53 -1.29
CA ASN A 216 30.51 -3.36 -0.16
C ASN A 216 30.82 -4.85 -0.41
N THR A 217 30.63 -5.34 -1.63
CA THR A 217 30.92 -6.73 -2.00
C THR A 217 32.43 -6.99 -2.06
N GLU A 218 33.23 -6.06 -2.56
CA GLU A 218 34.69 -6.15 -2.58
C GLU A 218 35.26 -6.07 -1.17
N PHE A 219 34.75 -5.18 -0.31
CA PHE A 219 35.19 -5.07 1.08
C PHE A 219 34.92 -6.35 1.90
N GLN A 220 33.83 -7.05 1.64
CA GLN A 220 33.52 -8.35 2.28
C GLN A 220 34.44 -9.49 1.78
N ARG A 221 34.92 -9.43 0.55
CA ARG A 221 35.89 -10.42 0.01
C ARG A 221 37.31 -10.24 0.53
N PHE A 222 37.70 -9.03 0.88
CA PHE A 222 39.09 -8.73 1.33
C PHE A 222 39.31 -8.86 2.84
N ASN A 223 38.28 -8.73 3.67
CA ASN A 223 38.37 -8.79 5.12
C ASN A 223 37.78 -10.09 5.69
N GLY A 224 38.51 -11.19 5.49
CA GLY A 224 38.25 -12.47 6.16
C GLY A 224 38.69 -12.49 7.63
N SER A 225 38.29 -11.53 8.47
CA SER A 225 38.58 -11.51 9.90
C SER A 225 37.40 -11.05 10.74
N SER A 226 37.13 -11.87 11.72
CA SER A 226 36.16 -11.72 12.78
C SER A 226 36.35 -10.43 13.59
N GLU A 227 35.58 -9.41 13.33
CA GLU A 227 35.23 -8.42 14.32
C GLU A 227 33.74 -8.11 14.24
N LYS A 228 33.06 -8.30 15.39
CA LYS A 228 31.66 -7.92 15.63
C LYS A 228 31.53 -6.41 15.57
N SER A 229 31.53 -5.84 14.38
CA SER A 229 31.04 -4.51 14.12
C SER A 229 29.58 -4.64 13.73
N GLN A 230 28.67 -4.23 14.60
CA GLN A 230 27.27 -3.96 14.26
C GLN A 230 27.22 -2.80 13.26
N LYS A 231 27.60 -3.04 12.01
CA LYS A 231 27.18 -2.19 10.91
C LYS A 231 25.81 -2.69 10.48
N GLN A 232 24.78 -1.88 10.73
CA GLN A 232 23.55 -1.95 9.96
C GLN A 232 23.95 -2.08 8.50
N THR A 233 23.72 -3.25 7.90
CA THR A 233 23.90 -3.43 6.46
C THR A 233 22.77 -2.61 5.85
N GLU A 234 23.09 -1.43 5.30
CA GLU A 234 22.14 -0.65 4.52
C GLU A 234 21.60 -1.58 3.44
N LEU A 235 20.27 -1.78 3.45
CA LEU A 235 19.58 -2.54 2.43
C LEU A 235 19.80 -1.81 1.11
N SER A 236 20.33 -2.52 0.12
CA SER A 236 20.40 -2.00 -1.24
C SER A 236 18.96 -1.76 -1.76
N HIS A 237 18.76 -0.70 -2.53
CA HIS A 237 17.50 -0.36 -3.15
C HIS A 237 17.03 -1.48 -4.08
N PRO A 238 15.77 -1.97 -3.96
CA PRO A 238 15.32 -3.08 -4.79
C PRO A 238 15.06 -2.67 -6.23
N GLN A 239 15.41 -3.57 -7.15
CA GLN A 239 15.06 -3.48 -8.56
C GLN A 239 13.70 -4.11 -8.80
N VAL A 240 12.88 -3.50 -9.65
CA VAL A 240 11.63 -4.10 -10.15
C VAL A 240 11.99 -5.01 -11.34
N LEU A 241 12.02 -6.31 -11.11
CA LEU A 241 12.37 -7.28 -12.15
C LEU A 241 11.23 -7.46 -13.15
N SER A 242 10.03 -7.70 -12.66
CA SER A 242 8.85 -7.94 -13.48
C SER A 242 7.57 -7.77 -12.68
N SER A 243 6.44 -7.76 -13.39
CA SER A 243 5.11 -7.71 -12.81
C SER A 243 4.15 -8.61 -13.57
N ARG A 244 3.05 -9.00 -12.92
CA ARG A 244 1.97 -9.77 -13.54
C ARG A 244 0.62 -9.36 -12.98
N SER A 245 -0.31 -9.03 -13.88
CA SER A 245 -1.73 -8.86 -13.54
C SER A 245 -2.46 -10.20 -13.73
N ILE A 246 -3.34 -10.51 -12.78
CA ILE A 246 -4.20 -11.70 -12.80
C ILE A 246 -5.63 -11.23 -12.68
N PHE A 247 -6.49 -11.66 -13.58
CA PHE A 247 -7.92 -11.36 -13.56
C PHE A 247 -8.71 -12.65 -13.42
N PHE A 248 -9.71 -12.65 -12.54
CA PHE A 248 -10.63 -13.76 -12.35
C PHE A 248 -11.97 -13.39 -13.00
N PRO A 249 -12.38 -14.07 -14.09
CA PRO A 249 -13.64 -13.79 -14.76
C PRO A 249 -14.86 -13.95 -13.84
N ASP A 250 -15.94 -13.24 -14.15
CA ASP A 250 -17.24 -13.35 -13.48
C ASP A 250 -17.19 -13.08 -11.97
N SER A 251 -16.36 -12.11 -11.55
CA SER A 251 -16.07 -11.81 -10.13
C SER A 251 -16.30 -10.35 -9.72
N GLU A 252 -17.01 -9.55 -10.54
CA GLU A 252 -17.27 -8.13 -10.27
C GLU A 252 -17.99 -7.91 -8.93
N GLU A 253 -18.91 -8.82 -8.56
CA GLU A 253 -19.69 -8.75 -7.32
C GLU A 253 -18.93 -9.22 -6.08
N VAL A 254 -17.68 -9.72 -6.23
CA VAL A 254 -16.90 -10.28 -5.11
C VAL A 254 -16.34 -9.19 -4.23
N MET A 255 -15.81 -8.13 -4.83
CA MET A 255 -15.24 -6.99 -4.11
C MET A 255 -15.24 -5.76 -5.00
N GLY A 256 -15.61 -4.61 -4.45
CA GLY A 256 -15.61 -3.36 -5.20
C GLY A 256 -16.22 -2.20 -4.42
N TRP A 257 -16.60 -1.18 -5.17
CA TRP A 257 -17.24 0.02 -4.65
C TRP A 257 -18.40 0.41 -5.57
N ASP A 258 -19.59 0.54 -5.00
CA ASP A 258 -20.74 1.14 -5.68
C ASP A 258 -20.69 2.65 -5.54
N VAL A 259 -20.91 3.36 -6.63
CA VAL A 259 -21.06 4.81 -6.63
C VAL A 259 -22.53 5.14 -6.37
N THR A 260 -22.81 5.76 -5.25
CA THR A 260 -24.16 6.12 -4.82
C THR A 260 -24.30 7.62 -4.58
N ASP A 261 -25.51 8.12 -4.42
CA ASP A 261 -25.77 9.53 -4.06
C ASP A 261 -25.11 9.94 -2.73
N ARG A 262 -24.82 8.95 -1.86
CA ARG A 262 -24.18 9.15 -0.56
C ARG A 262 -22.65 8.92 -0.58
N GLY A 263 -22.09 8.58 -1.73
CA GLY A 263 -20.67 8.35 -1.92
C GLY A 263 -20.33 6.93 -2.33
N LEU A 264 -19.07 6.57 -2.11
CA LEU A 264 -18.52 5.27 -2.46
C LEU A 264 -18.92 4.26 -1.36
N LYS A 265 -19.75 3.29 -1.73
CA LYS A 265 -20.23 2.22 -0.84
C LYS A 265 -19.45 0.94 -1.12
N ILE A 266 -18.87 0.34 -0.09
CA ILE A 266 -18.12 -0.90 -0.24
C ILE A 266 -19.01 -2.08 -0.62
N VAL A 267 -18.55 -2.86 -1.59
CA VAL A 267 -19.02 -4.22 -1.90
C VAL A 267 -17.98 -5.20 -1.40
N LEU A 268 -18.37 -6.10 -0.49
CA LEU A 268 -17.47 -7.10 0.10
C LEU A 268 -18.22 -8.44 0.24
N GLY A 269 -17.97 -9.31 -0.71
CA GLY A 269 -18.52 -10.66 -0.76
C GLY A 269 -17.77 -11.62 0.18
N GLN A 270 -18.46 -12.70 0.58
CA GLN A 270 -17.87 -13.74 1.44
C GLN A 270 -16.81 -14.60 0.72
N GLY A 271 -16.73 -14.53 -0.61
CA GLY A 271 -15.85 -15.34 -1.46
C GLY A 271 -14.38 -14.91 -1.48
N VAL A 272 -14.05 -13.70 -1.02
CA VAL A 272 -12.69 -13.13 -1.11
C VAL A 272 -11.58 -14.06 -0.61
N PRO A 273 -11.68 -14.73 0.57
CA PRO A 273 -10.63 -15.68 0.99
C PRO A 273 -10.49 -16.89 0.08
N GLY A 274 -11.59 -17.33 -0.55
CA GLY A 274 -11.59 -18.45 -1.51
C GLY A 274 -10.78 -18.13 -2.77
N TYR A 275 -10.88 -16.92 -3.31
CA TYR A 275 -10.05 -16.47 -4.42
C TYR A 275 -8.57 -16.31 -4.01
N ALA A 276 -8.32 -15.78 -2.82
CA ALA A 276 -6.96 -15.64 -2.31
C ALA A 276 -6.21 -16.99 -2.24
N SER A 277 -6.90 -18.07 -1.90
CA SER A 277 -6.33 -19.42 -1.87
C SER A 277 -5.99 -19.99 -3.26
N GLN A 278 -6.55 -19.40 -4.35
CA GLN A 278 -6.30 -19.85 -5.73
C GLN A 278 -5.10 -19.17 -6.41
N LEU A 279 -4.41 -18.27 -5.72
CA LEU A 279 -3.27 -17.52 -6.29
C LEU A 279 -2.03 -18.37 -6.55
N ARG A 280 -1.85 -19.51 -5.87
CA ARG A 280 -0.62 -20.31 -5.91
C ARG A 280 -0.18 -20.68 -7.34
N PRO A 281 -1.00 -21.24 -8.23
CA PRO A 281 -0.57 -21.59 -9.58
C PRO A 281 -0.07 -20.38 -10.40
N HIS A 282 -0.69 -19.21 -10.19
CA HIS A 282 -0.31 -17.97 -10.85
C HIS A 282 1.04 -17.45 -10.34
N VAL A 283 1.29 -17.50 -9.03
CA VAL A 283 2.54 -17.09 -8.41
C VAL A 283 3.68 -18.03 -8.81
N GLU A 284 3.47 -19.34 -8.73
CA GLU A 284 4.45 -20.36 -9.15
C GLU A 284 4.81 -20.22 -10.64
N SER A 285 3.79 -20.06 -11.51
CA SER A 285 4.00 -19.81 -12.94
C SER A 285 4.82 -18.53 -13.18
N PHE A 286 4.54 -17.46 -12.46
CA PHE A 286 5.28 -16.20 -12.58
C PHE A 286 6.74 -16.34 -12.13
N LEU A 287 6.99 -16.97 -10.99
CA LEU A 287 8.33 -17.19 -10.48
C LEU A 287 9.16 -18.12 -11.38
N SER A 288 8.53 -19.13 -11.98
CA SER A 288 9.20 -20.10 -12.86
C SER A 288 9.84 -19.44 -14.10
N GLU A 289 9.31 -18.31 -14.59
CA GLU A 289 9.89 -17.55 -15.70
C GLU A 289 11.29 -17.00 -15.37
N PHE A 290 11.61 -16.87 -14.07
CA PHE A 290 12.88 -16.42 -13.57
C PHE A 290 13.74 -17.55 -12.98
N GLY A 291 13.30 -18.80 -13.13
CA GLY A 291 13.93 -19.96 -12.52
C GLY A 291 13.85 -19.96 -11.01
N LEU A 292 12.82 -19.34 -10.42
CA LEU A 292 12.61 -19.21 -8.98
C LEU A 292 11.44 -20.09 -8.52
N ALA A 293 11.52 -20.54 -7.27
CA ALA A 293 10.44 -21.17 -6.52
C ALA A 293 9.91 -20.23 -5.42
N LEU A 294 8.79 -20.56 -4.79
CA LEU A 294 8.24 -19.81 -3.65
C LEU A 294 9.26 -19.67 -2.50
N THR A 295 10.11 -20.66 -2.28
CA THR A 295 11.16 -20.68 -1.25
C THR A 295 12.31 -19.70 -1.51
N ASP A 296 12.46 -19.21 -2.74
CA ASP A 296 13.47 -18.21 -3.10
C ASP A 296 13.02 -16.77 -2.75
N VAL A 297 11.74 -16.60 -2.48
CA VAL A 297 11.16 -15.30 -2.09
C VAL A 297 11.33 -15.12 -0.59
N SER A 298 12.27 -14.27 -0.20
CA SER A 298 12.63 -14.01 1.20
C SER A 298 11.73 -12.96 1.87
N VAL A 299 11.06 -12.10 1.08
CA VAL A 299 10.18 -11.03 1.56
C VAL A 299 8.85 -11.06 0.83
N TRP A 300 7.76 -11.02 1.60
CA TRP A 300 6.39 -10.91 1.10
C TRP A 300 5.76 -9.61 1.59
N LEU A 301 5.48 -8.70 0.67
CA LEU A 301 4.76 -7.46 0.90
C LEU A 301 3.33 -7.64 0.39
N THR A 302 2.46 -8.11 1.28
CA THR A 302 1.10 -8.52 0.90
C THR A 302 0.07 -7.54 1.45
N HIS A 303 -0.83 -7.10 0.60
CA HIS A 303 -1.93 -6.20 1.00
C HIS A 303 -2.76 -6.82 2.15
N PRO A 304 -3.00 -6.08 3.25
CA PRO A 304 -3.72 -6.57 4.44
C PRO A 304 -5.25 -6.50 4.26
N GLY A 305 -5.81 -7.30 3.36
CA GLY A 305 -7.24 -7.31 3.04
C GLY A 305 -8.16 -7.67 4.21
N GLY A 306 -7.60 -8.18 5.31
CA GLY A 306 -8.27 -8.59 6.54
C GLY A 306 -7.66 -9.89 7.07
N PRO A 307 -7.92 -10.27 8.37
CA PRO A 307 -7.27 -11.43 8.99
C PRO A 307 -7.45 -12.71 8.20
N LYS A 308 -8.69 -13.03 7.80
CA LYS A 308 -9.01 -14.24 7.04
C LYS A 308 -8.37 -14.25 5.64
N VAL A 309 -8.18 -13.09 5.04
CA VAL A 309 -7.54 -12.98 3.73
C VAL A 309 -6.04 -13.25 3.85
N ILE A 310 -5.39 -12.69 4.89
CA ILE A 310 -3.98 -12.93 5.18
C ILE A 310 -3.75 -14.43 5.44
N ASP A 311 -4.61 -15.07 6.24
CA ASP A 311 -4.52 -16.50 6.53
C ASP A 311 -4.75 -17.37 5.27
N ALA A 312 -5.68 -16.96 4.40
CA ALA A 312 -5.94 -17.65 3.13
C ALA A 312 -4.76 -17.55 2.16
N ILE A 313 -4.06 -16.41 2.11
CA ILE A 313 -2.85 -16.25 1.29
C ILE A 313 -1.71 -17.11 1.87
N GLU A 314 -1.44 -17.02 3.18
CA GLU A 314 -0.35 -17.78 3.82
C GLU A 314 -0.53 -19.27 3.63
N SER A 315 -1.74 -19.80 3.87
CA SER A 315 -2.07 -21.20 3.68
C SER A 315 -2.16 -21.61 2.20
N GLY A 316 -2.77 -20.78 1.35
CA GLY A 316 -2.94 -21.07 -0.07
C GLY A 316 -1.62 -21.13 -0.85
N LEU A 317 -0.65 -20.30 -0.47
CA LEU A 317 0.71 -20.33 -1.03
C LEU A 317 1.64 -21.30 -0.29
N ASP A 318 1.17 -21.96 0.78
CA ASP A 318 1.98 -22.85 1.62
C ASP A 318 3.24 -22.15 2.15
N LEU A 319 3.08 -20.89 2.59
CA LEU A 319 4.18 -20.11 3.14
C LEU A 319 4.49 -20.58 4.58
N PRO A 320 5.77 -20.51 4.99
CA PRO A 320 6.11 -20.77 6.38
C PRO A 320 5.31 -19.88 7.33
N THR A 321 4.89 -20.44 8.46
CA THR A 321 4.17 -19.70 9.51
C THR A 321 4.96 -18.44 9.89
N LYS A 322 4.26 -17.30 10.04
CA LYS A 322 4.81 -15.98 10.34
C LYS A 322 5.44 -15.24 9.15
N THR A 323 5.41 -15.77 7.96
CA THR A 323 5.89 -15.06 6.76
C THR A 323 5.16 -13.73 6.59
N LEU A 324 3.85 -13.69 6.89
CA LEU A 324 3.00 -12.48 6.77
C LEU A 324 2.80 -11.74 8.11
N ASP A 325 3.64 -11.94 9.12
CA ASP A 325 3.51 -11.26 10.42
C ASP A 325 3.64 -9.75 10.32
N ARG A 326 4.47 -9.22 9.40
CA ARG A 326 4.56 -7.78 9.11
C ARG A 326 3.20 -7.24 8.61
N THR A 327 2.56 -7.95 7.70
CA THR A 327 1.22 -7.63 7.20
C THR A 327 0.16 -7.67 8.32
N ARG A 328 0.23 -8.67 9.20
CA ARG A 328 -0.66 -8.77 10.38
C ARG A 328 -0.42 -7.63 11.37
N LYS A 329 0.84 -7.26 11.60
CA LYS A 329 1.22 -6.14 12.46
C LYS A 329 0.66 -4.82 11.91
N HIS A 330 0.89 -4.54 10.63
CA HIS A 330 0.35 -3.37 9.94
C HIS A 330 -1.18 -3.27 10.11
N LEU A 331 -1.90 -4.36 9.79
CA LEU A 331 -3.35 -4.42 9.95
C LEU A 331 -3.79 -4.12 11.37
N ARG A 332 -3.12 -4.69 12.36
CA ARG A 332 -3.44 -4.49 13.77
C ARG A 332 -3.24 -3.04 14.21
N GLU A 333 -2.13 -2.42 13.83
CA GLU A 333 -1.70 -1.12 14.37
C GLU A 333 -2.34 0.07 13.69
N ILE A 334 -2.64 -0.04 12.38
CA ILE A 334 -3.17 1.10 11.59
C ILE A 334 -4.34 0.74 10.65
N GLY A 335 -4.76 -0.52 10.64
CA GLY A 335 -5.86 -0.98 9.80
C GLY A 335 -5.47 -1.21 8.33
N ASN A 336 -6.49 -1.38 7.49
CA ASN A 336 -6.34 -1.52 6.05
C ASN A 336 -6.45 -0.12 5.38
N LEU A 337 -5.37 0.37 4.80
CA LEU A 337 -5.30 1.65 4.09
C LEU A 337 -5.50 1.48 2.57
N SER A 338 -6.29 0.49 2.14
CA SER A 338 -6.51 0.21 0.72
C SER A 338 -5.19 0.13 -0.08
N SER A 339 -5.05 0.84 -1.20
CA SER A 339 -3.84 0.81 -2.05
C SER A 339 -2.56 1.31 -1.37
N THR A 340 -2.68 2.13 -0.33
CA THR A 340 -1.56 2.68 0.43
C THR A 340 -0.87 1.63 1.31
N SER A 341 -1.60 0.63 1.83
CA SER A 341 -1.06 -0.35 2.79
C SER A 341 0.19 -1.07 2.29
N VAL A 342 0.21 -1.54 1.04
CA VAL A 342 1.35 -2.29 0.50
C VAL A 342 2.59 -1.39 0.33
N LEU A 343 2.40 -0.08 0.11
CA LEU A 343 3.48 0.89 0.01
C LEU A 343 4.04 1.26 1.39
N VAL A 344 3.19 1.30 2.42
CA VAL A 344 3.63 1.42 3.83
C VAL A 344 4.45 0.19 4.24
N LEU A 345 4.01 -1.02 3.87
CA LEU A 345 4.78 -2.24 4.10
C LEU A 345 6.13 -2.23 3.36
N LEU A 346 6.19 -1.64 2.18
CA LEU A 346 7.44 -1.43 1.44
C LEU A 346 8.34 -0.43 2.18
N ASP A 347 7.80 0.68 2.68
CA ASP A 347 8.54 1.66 3.47
C ASP A 347 9.11 1.04 4.75
N GLU A 348 8.30 0.28 5.50
CA GLU A 348 8.76 -0.48 6.68
C GLU A 348 9.84 -1.52 6.33
N CYS A 349 9.80 -2.08 5.12
CA CYS A 349 10.80 -3.03 4.66
C CYS A 349 12.14 -2.35 4.34
N LEU A 350 12.11 -1.16 3.74
CA LEU A 350 13.30 -0.45 3.30
C LEU A 350 13.96 0.34 4.43
N ASN A 351 13.14 0.94 5.32
CA ASN A 351 13.60 1.85 6.38
C ASN A 351 13.57 1.24 7.78
N GLY A 352 12.97 0.06 7.92
CA GLY A 352 12.85 -0.65 9.20
C GLY A 352 13.99 -1.63 9.45
N PRO A 353 14.01 -2.23 10.66
CA PRO A 353 14.99 -3.27 10.97
C PRO A 353 14.78 -4.51 10.10
N LEU A 354 15.90 -5.12 9.69
CA LEU A 354 15.86 -6.43 9.02
C LEU A 354 15.22 -7.49 9.93
N PRO A 355 14.32 -8.34 9.42
CA PRO A 355 13.79 -9.43 10.22
C PRO A 355 14.90 -10.41 10.58
N GLU A 356 14.93 -10.85 11.84
CA GLU A 356 15.73 -11.96 12.27
C GLU A 356 15.00 -13.28 11.97
N ILE A 357 15.53 -14.08 11.05
CA ILE A 357 15.08 -15.45 10.83
C ILE A 357 16.10 -16.39 11.50
N ALA A 358 15.66 -17.12 12.52
CA ALA A 358 16.47 -18.08 13.28
C ALA A 358 17.78 -17.50 13.86
N GLY A 359 17.75 -16.23 14.33
CA GLY A 359 18.91 -15.58 14.95
C GLY A 359 20.01 -15.15 13.96
N LYS A 360 19.71 -15.10 12.66
CA LYS A 360 20.59 -14.56 11.63
C LYS A 360 19.91 -13.40 10.91
N SER A 361 20.62 -12.30 10.67
CA SER A 361 20.16 -11.22 9.81
C SER A 361 19.84 -11.76 8.42
N CYS A 362 18.60 -11.59 7.97
CA CYS A 362 18.17 -12.07 6.66
C CYS A 362 18.67 -11.10 5.58
N VAL A 363 19.45 -11.60 4.64
CA VAL A 363 19.79 -10.83 3.43
C VAL A 363 18.66 -11.04 2.43
N TYR A 364 17.90 -10.01 2.13
CA TYR A 364 16.88 -10.06 1.09
C TYR A 364 17.53 -10.28 -0.27
N ARG A 365 17.05 -11.24 -1.01
CA ARG A 365 17.48 -11.49 -2.39
C ARG A 365 16.35 -11.25 -3.36
N TYR A 366 15.17 -11.82 -3.08
CA TYR A 366 13.97 -11.63 -3.86
C TYR A 366 12.80 -11.31 -2.93
N GLY A 367 11.95 -10.39 -3.38
CA GLY A 367 10.70 -10.05 -2.71
C GLY A 367 9.53 -10.11 -3.65
N MET A 368 8.35 -10.37 -3.13
CA MET A 368 7.08 -10.36 -3.85
C MET A 368 6.14 -9.35 -3.23
N MET A 369 5.75 -8.32 -4.01
CA MET A 369 4.58 -7.53 -3.67
C MET A 369 3.36 -8.24 -4.25
N LEU A 370 2.30 -8.40 -3.43
CA LEU A 370 1.06 -9.05 -3.82
C LEU A 370 -0.11 -8.25 -3.28
N SER A 371 -0.97 -7.79 -4.16
CA SER A 371 -2.22 -7.13 -3.79
C SER A 371 -3.38 -7.68 -4.59
N MET A 372 -4.57 -7.64 -3.99
CA MET A 372 -5.82 -8.03 -4.61
C MET A 372 -6.78 -6.85 -4.60
N GLY A 373 -7.68 -6.79 -5.55
CA GLY A 373 -8.59 -5.67 -5.72
C GLY A 373 -9.90 -6.04 -6.45
N PRO A 374 -10.68 -5.00 -6.79
CA PRO A 374 -11.99 -5.13 -7.42
C PRO A 374 -12.03 -5.99 -8.68
N ALA A 375 -13.21 -6.49 -9.02
CA ALA A 375 -13.47 -7.46 -10.09
C ALA A 375 -12.54 -8.67 -9.96
N PHE A 376 -12.46 -9.25 -8.86
CA PHE A 376 -11.39 -9.95 -8.22
C PHE A 376 -10.15 -10.11 -9.09
N SER A 377 -9.21 -9.24 -8.86
CA SER A 377 -7.94 -9.22 -9.58
C SER A 377 -6.79 -9.29 -8.59
N ALA A 378 -5.63 -9.73 -9.04
CA ALA A 378 -4.40 -9.65 -8.26
C ALA A 378 -3.28 -9.03 -9.10
N GLU A 379 -2.38 -8.33 -8.45
CA GLU A 379 -1.16 -7.79 -9.05
C GLU A 379 0.05 -8.30 -8.29
N LEU A 380 1.03 -8.78 -9.04
CA LEU A 380 2.31 -9.28 -8.54
C LEU A 380 3.43 -8.38 -9.04
N VAL A 381 4.38 -8.05 -8.16
CA VAL A 381 5.64 -7.40 -8.55
C VAL A 381 6.79 -8.16 -7.90
N LEU A 382 7.70 -8.65 -8.72
CA LEU A 382 8.92 -9.33 -8.28
C LEU A 382 10.05 -8.31 -8.12
N LEU A 383 10.56 -8.23 -6.90
CA LEU A 383 11.66 -7.36 -6.51
C LEU A 383 12.96 -8.17 -6.34
N LYS A 384 14.10 -7.50 -6.57
CA LYS A 384 15.44 -8.05 -6.32
C LYS A 384 16.31 -7.00 -5.62
N TRP A 385 16.88 -7.38 -4.49
CA TRP A 385 17.86 -6.61 -3.74
C TRP A 385 19.28 -6.91 -4.16
#